data_53d403a54a539be56de4e8153581372b
#
_entry.id   53d403a54a539be56de4e8153581372b
#
_cell.length_a   1.000
_cell.length_b   1.000
_cell.length_c   1.000
_cell.angle_alpha   90.00
_cell.angle_beta   90.00
_cell.angle_gamma   90.00
#
_symmetry.space_group_name_H-M   'P 1'
#
loop_
_entity.id
_entity.type
_entity.pdbx_description
1 polymer ?
#
loop_
_entity_poly.entity_id
_entity_poly.type
_entity_poly.pdbx_seq_one_letter_code
_entity_poly.pdbx_strand_id
1 'polypeptide(L)'
;MTTNGKPPVGISKNIKQIGRMDLPGGGSIVVENGYAYVGHMDPPHGTSIIDARDPKNLKLVAHLEIPEGLHSHKVRVSGDIMLINYERYKAKQELDSGLKIFDISNKSKPREIAFFKTHGKGVHRFTFDGRYAYISPTIEGYQGNIAMVLDLKNPEKPEEVCRWWMPGQWTAGGETPTWRGTDTRCHHPIRRDNRLYISYWHGGFAIVDISDMSKPKTISSLDWSPPYPCPTHTTLPMLNKIMERDWLIVTDEEVGEKLNETHNAFLWVVDITKEELPLPVATFIVPFEGKSTHLN
;
A
#
# COMPACT_ATOMS: atom_id res chain seq x y z
N MET A 1 -7.14 -17.00 -20.70
CA MET A 1 -6.43 -18.23 -21.16
C MET A 1 -6.08 -19.04 -19.93
N THR A 2 -6.74 -20.16 -19.74
CA THR A 2 -6.46 -21.10 -18.64
C THR A 2 -5.20 -21.88 -19.00
N THR A 3 -4.08 -21.50 -18.40
CA THR A 3 -2.87 -22.32 -18.48
C THR A 3 -3.04 -23.52 -17.55
N ASN A 4 -3.33 -24.68 -18.11
CA ASN A 4 -3.19 -25.98 -17.46
C ASN A 4 -1.70 -26.30 -17.21
N GLY A 5 -0.99 -25.42 -16.56
CA GLY A 5 0.39 -25.62 -16.13
C GLY A 5 0.40 -26.01 -14.65
N LYS A 6 1.01 -27.13 -14.31
CA LYS A 6 1.43 -27.38 -12.92
C LYS A 6 2.20 -26.14 -12.44
N PRO A 7 1.91 -25.62 -11.24
CA PRO A 7 2.71 -24.51 -10.71
C PRO A 7 4.19 -24.87 -10.77
N PRO A 8 5.08 -23.92 -11.04
CA PRO A 8 6.52 -24.19 -11.05
C PRO A 8 6.89 -24.88 -9.74
N VAL A 9 7.72 -25.90 -9.82
CA VAL A 9 8.22 -26.59 -8.63
C VAL A 9 9.10 -25.59 -7.88
N GLY A 10 8.53 -24.96 -6.86
CA GLY A 10 9.27 -24.02 -6.02
C GLY A 10 10.37 -24.75 -5.25
N ILE A 11 11.58 -24.20 -5.27
CA ILE A 11 12.65 -24.64 -4.37
C ILE A 11 12.37 -24.05 -3.01
N SER A 12 12.10 -24.87 -2.00
CA SER A 12 11.91 -24.41 -0.62
C SER A 12 12.86 -25.14 0.32
N LYS A 13 13.42 -24.41 1.30
CA LYS A 13 14.19 -24.96 2.40
C LYS A 13 13.55 -24.52 3.70
N ASN A 14 13.24 -25.49 4.57
CA ASN A 14 12.58 -25.25 5.87
C ASN A 14 11.14 -24.69 5.77
N ILE A 15 10.51 -24.79 4.60
CA ILE A 15 9.10 -24.38 4.35
C ILE A 15 8.36 -25.58 3.76
N LYS A 16 7.16 -25.84 4.27
CA LYS A 16 6.26 -26.89 3.78
C LYS A 16 4.92 -26.25 3.44
N GLN A 17 4.48 -26.41 2.20
CA GLN A 17 3.12 -26.04 1.82
C GLN A 17 2.12 -26.98 2.51
N ILE A 18 1.13 -26.43 3.20
CA ILE A 18 0.12 -27.18 3.94
C ILE A 18 -1.28 -27.06 3.32
N GLY A 19 -1.53 -26.04 2.51
CA GLY A 19 -2.79 -25.85 1.80
C GLY A 19 -2.62 -24.92 0.62
N ARG A 20 -3.65 -24.89 -0.25
CA ARG A 20 -3.73 -24.00 -1.40
C ARG A 20 -5.21 -23.75 -1.76
N MET A 21 -5.51 -22.53 -2.15
CA MET A 21 -6.77 -22.15 -2.76
C MET A 21 -6.46 -21.28 -3.99
N ASP A 22 -7.00 -21.65 -5.13
CA ASP A 22 -6.89 -20.84 -6.34
C ASP A 22 -7.97 -19.76 -6.31
N LEU A 23 -7.56 -18.52 -6.55
CA LEU A 23 -8.40 -17.32 -6.56
C LEU A 23 -8.18 -16.54 -7.86
N PRO A 24 -9.17 -15.74 -8.31
CA PRO A 24 -8.94 -14.77 -9.36
C PRO A 24 -7.83 -13.79 -8.93
N GLY A 25 -6.91 -13.43 -9.81
CA GLY A 25 -5.70 -12.65 -9.60
C GLY A 25 -5.65 -11.80 -8.34
N GLY A 26 -4.77 -12.17 -7.40
CA GLY A 26 -4.69 -11.55 -6.08
C GLY A 26 -3.85 -10.28 -6.07
N GLY A 27 -4.27 -9.30 -5.27
CA GLY A 27 -3.51 -8.14 -4.83
C GLY A 27 -2.93 -8.36 -3.41
N SER A 28 -3.26 -7.50 -2.45
CA SER A 28 -2.79 -7.70 -1.08
C SER A 28 -3.62 -8.74 -0.32
N ILE A 29 -2.95 -9.43 0.60
CA ILE A 29 -3.56 -10.37 1.53
C ILE A 29 -3.30 -9.91 2.97
N VAL A 30 -4.30 -10.07 3.83
CA VAL A 30 -4.19 -9.90 5.28
C VAL A 30 -4.78 -11.12 5.95
N VAL A 31 -4.13 -11.62 7.00
CA VAL A 31 -4.64 -12.73 7.80
C VAL A 31 -4.84 -12.26 9.22
N GLU A 32 -6.07 -12.39 9.73
CA GLU A 32 -6.42 -12.02 11.09
C GLU A 32 -7.46 -12.99 11.64
N ASN A 33 -7.25 -13.43 12.89
CA ASN A 33 -8.17 -14.31 13.63
C ASN A 33 -8.61 -15.57 12.85
N GLY A 34 -7.67 -16.15 12.08
CA GLY A 34 -7.92 -17.37 11.31
C GLY A 34 -8.69 -17.15 9.99
N TYR A 35 -8.88 -15.91 9.56
CA TYR A 35 -9.43 -15.59 8.25
C TYR A 35 -8.40 -14.88 7.38
N ALA A 36 -8.37 -15.21 6.10
CA ALA A 36 -7.60 -14.50 5.10
C ALA A 36 -8.52 -13.60 4.27
N TYR A 37 -8.10 -12.36 4.09
CA TYR A 37 -8.79 -11.34 3.30
C TYR A 37 -7.91 -11.00 2.10
N VAL A 38 -8.44 -11.19 0.90
CA VAL A 38 -7.68 -11.04 -0.36
C VAL A 38 -8.35 -10.01 -1.25
N GLY A 39 -7.66 -8.91 -1.51
CA GLY A 39 -8.07 -7.96 -2.54
C GLY A 39 -7.74 -8.48 -3.94
N HIS A 40 -8.54 -8.14 -4.95
CA HIS A 40 -8.35 -8.59 -6.33
C HIS A 40 -8.05 -7.43 -7.28
N MET A 41 -7.29 -7.74 -8.34
CA MET A 41 -6.82 -6.73 -9.29
C MET A 41 -7.90 -6.32 -10.30
N ASP A 42 -8.67 -7.27 -10.79
CA ASP A 42 -9.54 -7.05 -11.94
C ASP A 42 -11.02 -7.33 -11.61
N PRO A 43 -11.94 -6.44 -12.04
CA PRO A 43 -13.37 -6.69 -11.94
C PRO A 43 -13.78 -7.97 -12.68
N PRO A 44 -14.88 -8.62 -12.29
CA PRO A 44 -15.81 -8.20 -11.24
C PRO A 44 -15.32 -8.54 -9.82
N HIS A 45 -14.12 -9.07 -9.67
CA HIS A 45 -13.59 -9.55 -8.40
C HIS A 45 -13.06 -8.40 -7.56
N GLY A 46 -13.65 -8.19 -6.39
CA GLY A 46 -13.28 -7.15 -5.44
C GLY A 46 -12.45 -7.71 -4.28
N THR A 47 -13.09 -8.29 -3.28
CA THR A 47 -12.41 -8.82 -2.10
C THR A 47 -13.01 -10.16 -1.67
N SER A 48 -12.16 -11.14 -1.43
CA SER A 48 -12.54 -12.46 -0.89
C SER A 48 -12.23 -12.56 0.59
N ILE A 49 -13.13 -13.18 1.35
CA ILE A 49 -12.92 -13.59 2.74
C ILE A 49 -12.89 -15.11 2.79
N ILE A 50 -11.83 -15.66 3.37
CA ILE A 50 -11.54 -17.09 3.38
C ILE A 50 -11.40 -17.54 4.84
N ASP A 51 -12.13 -18.55 5.24
CA ASP A 51 -11.89 -19.27 6.49
C ASP A 51 -10.61 -20.11 6.34
N ALA A 52 -9.56 -19.72 7.06
CA ALA A 52 -8.25 -20.33 7.06
C ALA A 52 -7.90 -20.95 8.41
N ARG A 53 -8.88 -21.14 9.32
CA ARG A 53 -8.67 -21.77 10.62
C ARG A 53 -8.17 -23.20 10.50
N ASP A 54 -8.60 -23.92 9.47
CA ASP A 54 -7.94 -25.15 9.03
C ASP A 54 -7.24 -24.89 7.67
N PRO A 55 -5.92 -24.67 7.67
CA PRO A 55 -5.21 -24.33 6.44
C PRO A 55 -5.14 -25.46 5.41
N LYS A 56 -5.53 -26.70 5.78
CA LYS A 56 -5.68 -27.82 4.84
C LYS A 56 -7.03 -27.82 4.13
N ASN A 57 -8.03 -27.15 4.71
CA ASN A 57 -9.41 -27.11 4.23
C ASN A 57 -9.91 -25.64 4.15
N LEU A 58 -9.24 -24.84 3.36
CA LEU A 58 -9.58 -23.44 3.14
C LEU A 58 -10.99 -23.31 2.54
N LYS A 59 -11.81 -22.37 3.02
CA LYS A 59 -13.19 -22.17 2.54
C LYS A 59 -13.44 -20.71 2.21
N LEU A 60 -13.88 -20.43 1.00
CA LEU A 60 -14.40 -19.11 0.63
C LEU A 60 -15.71 -18.88 1.39
N VAL A 61 -15.79 -17.85 2.22
CA VAL A 61 -16.98 -17.55 3.03
C VAL A 61 -17.72 -16.31 2.56
N ALA A 62 -17.03 -15.39 1.88
CA ALA A 62 -17.65 -14.25 1.22
C ALA A 62 -16.80 -13.80 0.03
N HIS A 63 -17.46 -13.21 -0.96
CA HIS A 63 -16.84 -12.56 -2.10
C HIS A 63 -17.59 -11.27 -2.42
N LEU A 64 -16.89 -10.15 -2.38
CA LEU A 64 -17.42 -8.84 -2.75
C LEU A 64 -17.06 -8.58 -4.21
N GLU A 65 -18.03 -8.15 -4.98
CA GLU A 65 -17.80 -7.72 -6.36
C GLU A 65 -17.46 -6.23 -6.42
N ILE A 66 -16.82 -5.83 -7.51
CA ILE A 66 -16.47 -4.45 -7.79
C ILE A 66 -16.88 -4.07 -9.22
N PRO A 67 -17.38 -2.84 -9.44
CA PRO A 67 -17.74 -2.38 -10.78
C PRO A 67 -16.58 -2.37 -11.76
N GLU A 68 -16.89 -2.53 -13.04
CA GLU A 68 -15.95 -2.39 -14.14
C GLU A 68 -15.30 -0.99 -14.13
N GLY A 69 -13.99 -0.93 -14.34
CA GLY A 69 -13.22 0.33 -14.27
C GLY A 69 -12.71 0.70 -12.89
N LEU A 70 -12.98 -0.12 -11.88
CA LEU A 70 -12.40 -0.02 -10.55
C LEU A 70 -11.55 -1.25 -10.22
N HIS A 71 -10.65 -1.11 -9.26
CA HIS A 71 -10.05 -2.23 -8.59
C HIS A 71 -9.97 -2.02 -7.06
N SER A 72 -10.02 -3.13 -6.30
CA SER A 72 -9.95 -3.13 -4.83
C SER A 72 -8.86 -4.07 -4.32
N HIS A 73 -7.69 -3.95 -4.91
CA HIS A 73 -6.57 -4.86 -4.69
C HIS A 73 -5.87 -4.69 -3.33
N LYS A 74 -6.32 -3.74 -2.51
CA LYS A 74 -5.81 -3.52 -1.16
C LYS A 74 -6.92 -3.70 -0.12
N VAL A 75 -6.60 -4.46 0.92
CA VAL A 75 -7.49 -4.73 2.06
C VAL A 75 -6.70 -4.58 3.36
N ARG A 76 -7.33 -4.05 4.39
CA ARG A 76 -6.82 -4.05 5.77
C ARG A 76 -7.97 -4.37 6.71
N VAL A 77 -7.65 -5.08 7.78
CA VAL A 77 -8.61 -5.52 8.79
C VAL A 77 -8.05 -5.22 10.17
N SER A 78 -8.93 -4.86 11.08
CA SER A 78 -8.66 -4.83 12.52
C SER A 78 -9.95 -5.11 13.25
N GLY A 79 -10.00 -6.22 13.99
CA GLY A 79 -11.20 -6.71 14.66
C GLY A 79 -12.34 -7.00 13.67
N ASP A 80 -13.45 -6.31 13.84
CA ASP A 80 -14.63 -6.46 12.98
C ASP A 80 -14.77 -5.35 11.92
N ILE A 81 -13.71 -4.58 11.70
CA ILE A 81 -13.69 -3.54 10.67
C ILE A 81 -12.74 -3.94 9.54
N MET A 82 -13.25 -3.90 8.32
CA MET A 82 -12.47 -4.13 7.09
C MET A 82 -12.51 -2.88 6.21
N LEU A 83 -11.35 -2.47 5.75
CA LEU A 83 -11.16 -1.37 4.81
C LEU A 83 -10.73 -1.90 3.45
N ILE A 84 -11.31 -1.35 2.39
CA ILE A 84 -11.03 -1.72 0.99
C ILE A 84 -10.83 -0.46 0.17
N ASN A 85 -9.77 -0.39 -0.65
CA ASN A 85 -9.66 0.71 -1.61
C ASN A 85 -10.62 0.50 -2.80
N TYR A 86 -11.19 1.60 -3.25
CA TYR A 86 -11.92 1.72 -4.51
C TYR A 86 -11.16 2.71 -5.37
N GLU A 87 -10.33 2.19 -6.27
CA GLU A 87 -9.45 2.99 -7.12
C GLU A 87 -9.88 2.87 -8.58
N ARG A 88 -9.99 4.00 -9.28
CA ARG A 88 -10.26 4.01 -10.73
C ARG A 88 -9.05 3.48 -11.49
N TYR A 89 -9.28 2.42 -12.24
CA TYR A 89 -8.27 1.75 -13.04
C TYR A 89 -8.83 1.40 -14.41
N LYS A 90 -8.29 2.01 -15.46
CA LYS A 90 -8.82 1.88 -16.85
C LYS A 90 -10.29 2.26 -16.98
N ALA A 91 -10.81 3.12 -16.12
CA ALA A 91 -12.18 3.57 -16.17
C ALA A 91 -12.43 4.45 -17.42
N LYS A 92 -13.53 4.17 -18.11
CA LYS A 92 -13.97 4.96 -19.29
C LYS A 92 -14.90 6.12 -18.90
N GLN A 93 -15.34 6.15 -17.67
CA GLN A 93 -16.28 7.14 -17.11
C GLN A 93 -15.90 7.51 -15.69
N GLU A 94 -16.49 8.59 -15.19
CA GLU A 94 -16.39 8.95 -13.79
C GLU A 94 -17.10 7.91 -12.92
N LEU A 95 -16.39 7.37 -11.93
CA LEU A 95 -16.88 6.43 -10.95
C LEU A 95 -16.55 6.93 -9.55
N ASP A 96 -17.43 6.68 -8.60
CA ASP A 96 -17.11 6.91 -7.19
C ASP A 96 -15.92 6.09 -6.76
N SER A 97 -14.93 6.75 -6.18
CA SER A 97 -13.67 6.17 -5.75
C SER A 97 -13.27 6.67 -4.37
N GLY A 98 -12.44 5.92 -3.65
CA GLY A 98 -12.07 6.27 -2.29
C GLY A 98 -11.76 5.07 -1.41
N LEU A 99 -12.24 5.08 -0.17
CA LEU A 99 -12.08 4.00 0.81
C LEU A 99 -13.43 3.54 1.32
N LYS A 100 -13.75 2.27 1.13
CA LYS A 100 -14.95 1.66 1.72
C LYS A 100 -14.65 0.99 3.05
N ILE A 101 -15.58 1.12 3.98
CA ILE A 101 -15.53 0.56 5.32
C ILE A 101 -16.65 -0.45 5.48
N PHE A 102 -16.30 -1.64 5.95
CA PHE A 102 -17.23 -2.74 6.15
C PHE A 102 -17.20 -3.22 7.60
N ASP A 103 -18.38 -3.49 8.13
CA ASP A 103 -18.58 -4.34 9.30
C ASP A 103 -18.50 -5.81 8.85
N ILE A 104 -17.55 -6.52 9.44
CA ILE A 104 -17.31 -7.94 9.18
C ILE A 104 -17.48 -8.79 10.44
N SER A 105 -18.27 -8.36 11.42
CA SER A 105 -18.65 -9.16 12.59
C SER A 105 -19.22 -10.52 12.17
N ASN A 106 -20.00 -10.53 11.10
CA ASN A 106 -20.35 -11.74 10.36
C ASN A 106 -19.50 -11.87 9.08
N LYS A 107 -18.44 -12.68 9.13
CA LYS A 107 -17.47 -12.85 8.02
C LYS A 107 -18.11 -13.36 6.71
N SER A 108 -19.26 -14.05 6.78
CA SER A 108 -19.99 -14.54 5.59
C SER A 108 -20.98 -13.52 5.02
N LYS A 109 -21.22 -12.41 5.72
CA LYS A 109 -22.14 -11.34 5.30
C LYS A 109 -21.54 -9.97 5.62
N PRO A 110 -20.41 -9.59 5.00
CA PRO A 110 -19.81 -8.27 5.19
C PRO A 110 -20.82 -7.18 4.80
N ARG A 111 -20.95 -6.16 5.64
CA ARG A 111 -21.90 -5.06 5.47
C ARG A 111 -21.12 -3.75 5.28
N GLU A 112 -21.31 -3.09 4.15
CA GLU A 112 -20.80 -1.72 3.96
C GLU A 112 -21.45 -0.78 4.97
N ILE A 113 -20.62 -0.03 5.71
CA ILE A 113 -21.08 0.91 6.74
C ILE A 113 -20.70 2.35 6.43
N ALA A 114 -19.68 2.58 5.61
CA ALA A 114 -19.33 3.90 5.12
C ALA A 114 -18.53 3.83 3.81
N PHE A 115 -18.59 4.93 3.07
CA PHE A 115 -17.74 5.17 1.90
C PHE A 115 -17.14 6.59 1.99
N PHE A 116 -15.86 6.66 2.34
CA PHE A 116 -15.09 7.90 2.28
C PHE A 116 -14.67 8.14 0.83
N LYS A 117 -15.44 8.97 0.12
CA LYS A 117 -15.19 9.31 -1.28
C LYS A 117 -14.04 10.32 -1.39
N THR A 118 -13.20 10.14 -2.39
CA THR A 118 -12.11 11.06 -2.72
C THR A 118 -12.21 11.51 -4.17
N HIS A 119 -11.45 12.54 -4.52
CA HIS A 119 -11.41 13.03 -5.89
C HIS A 119 -10.54 12.15 -6.80
N GLY A 120 -10.78 12.21 -8.10
CA GLY A 120 -9.91 11.62 -9.11
C GLY A 120 -9.84 10.10 -9.05
N LYS A 121 -8.64 9.53 -8.92
CA LYS A 121 -8.43 8.08 -8.97
C LYS A 121 -8.88 7.34 -7.71
N GLY A 122 -9.08 8.04 -6.60
CA GLY A 122 -9.43 7.38 -5.35
C GLY A 122 -8.24 7.14 -4.43
N VAL A 123 -8.31 6.07 -3.65
CA VAL A 123 -7.26 5.65 -2.70
C VAL A 123 -6.44 4.52 -3.31
N HIS A 124 -5.11 4.71 -3.43
CA HIS A 124 -4.23 3.69 -3.98
C HIS A 124 -3.78 2.70 -2.91
N ARG A 125 -3.06 3.15 -1.89
CA ARG A 125 -2.58 2.32 -0.77
C ARG A 125 -2.95 2.92 0.57
N PHE A 126 -2.97 2.06 1.60
CA PHE A 126 -3.26 2.50 2.95
C PHE A 126 -2.80 1.48 3.98
N THR A 127 -2.60 1.95 5.21
CA THR A 127 -2.48 1.14 6.43
C THR A 127 -3.60 1.49 7.41
N PHE A 128 -3.92 0.58 8.33
CA PHE A 128 -4.97 0.73 9.32
C PHE A 128 -4.51 0.12 10.64
N ASP A 129 -4.62 0.87 11.74
CA ASP A 129 -4.17 0.45 13.06
C ASP A 129 -5.32 0.08 14.03
N GLY A 130 -6.54 0.02 13.51
CA GLY A 130 -7.75 -0.26 14.29
C GLY A 130 -8.54 1.00 14.65
N ARG A 131 -7.90 2.17 14.62
CA ARG A 131 -8.58 3.46 14.79
C ARG A 131 -8.29 4.42 13.63
N TYR A 132 -7.03 4.55 13.23
CA TYR A 132 -6.66 5.48 12.18
C TYR A 132 -6.33 4.75 10.88
N ALA A 133 -6.83 5.27 9.77
CA ALA A 133 -6.42 4.86 8.44
C ALA A 133 -5.47 5.91 7.85
N TYR A 134 -4.30 5.47 7.44
CA TYR A 134 -3.27 6.26 6.77
C TYR A 134 -3.36 5.94 5.30
N ILE A 135 -3.92 6.85 4.50
CA ILE A 135 -4.30 6.59 3.11
C ILE A 135 -3.51 7.43 2.13
N SER A 136 -3.38 6.96 0.89
CA SER A 136 -2.80 7.72 -0.22
C SER A 136 -3.89 8.03 -1.27
N PRO A 137 -4.72 9.06 -1.04
CA PRO A 137 -5.77 9.47 -1.96
C PRO A 137 -5.27 10.46 -3.02
N THR A 138 -5.98 10.53 -4.13
CA THR A 138 -5.99 11.73 -4.97
C THR A 138 -7.02 12.71 -4.43
N ILE A 139 -6.63 13.98 -4.31
CA ILE A 139 -7.46 15.06 -3.76
C ILE A 139 -7.43 16.25 -4.72
N GLU A 140 -8.56 16.92 -4.87
CA GLU A 140 -8.67 18.11 -5.70
C GLU A 140 -7.67 19.20 -5.25
N GLY A 141 -7.03 19.84 -6.22
CA GLY A 141 -6.04 20.88 -5.96
C GLY A 141 -4.62 20.39 -5.67
N TYR A 142 -4.41 19.08 -5.68
CA TYR A 142 -3.09 18.47 -5.50
C TYR A 142 -2.67 17.67 -6.73
N GLN A 143 -1.39 17.72 -7.05
CA GLN A 143 -0.80 16.86 -8.07
C GLN A 143 -0.52 15.47 -7.49
N GLY A 144 -1.11 14.43 -8.11
CA GLY A 144 -0.92 13.04 -7.69
C GLY A 144 -1.56 12.71 -6.33
N ASN A 145 -1.13 11.59 -5.75
CA ASN A 145 -1.60 11.17 -4.44
C ASN A 145 -0.83 11.90 -3.32
N ILE A 146 -1.53 12.24 -2.26
CA ILE A 146 -0.94 12.78 -1.02
C ILE A 146 -1.13 11.78 0.14
N ALA A 147 -0.52 12.02 1.28
CA ALA A 147 -0.85 11.27 2.49
C ALA A 147 -2.00 11.96 3.25
N MET A 148 -2.93 11.15 3.77
CA MET A 148 -4.06 11.63 4.57
C MET A 148 -4.30 10.67 5.71
N VAL A 149 -4.71 11.19 6.86
CA VAL A 149 -5.11 10.39 8.02
C VAL A 149 -6.59 10.55 8.26
N LEU A 150 -7.29 9.43 8.41
CA LEU A 150 -8.70 9.38 8.79
C LEU A 150 -8.83 8.79 10.20
N ASP A 151 -9.66 9.41 11.06
CA ASP A 151 -10.10 8.82 12.33
C ASP A 151 -11.37 8.00 12.09
N LEU A 152 -11.29 6.71 12.41
CA LEU A 152 -12.41 5.76 12.37
C LEU A 152 -12.90 5.42 13.79
N LYS A 153 -12.78 6.34 14.76
CA LYS A 153 -13.40 6.17 16.09
C LYS A 153 -14.88 5.84 15.97
N ASN A 154 -15.57 6.47 15.01
CA ASN A 154 -16.86 6.04 14.50
C ASN A 154 -16.68 5.57 13.05
N PRO A 155 -16.61 4.25 12.78
CA PRO A 155 -16.33 3.76 11.44
C PRO A 155 -17.46 4.00 10.43
N GLU A 156 -18.70 4.30 10.91
CA GLU A 156 -19.80 4.73 10.04
C GLU A 156 -19.65 6.19 9.58
N LYS A 157 -18.79 6.97 10.25
CA LYS A 157 -18.53 8.37 9.94
C LYS A 157 -17.05 8.67 10.03
N PRO A 158 -16.25 8.20 9.06
CA PRO A 158 -14.81 8.48 9.02
C PRO A 158 -14.56 9.98 8.88
N GLU A 159 -13.65 10.53 9.68
CA GLU A 159 -13.32 11.95 9.69
C GLU A 159 -11.86 12.18 9.29
N GLU A 160 -11.63 13.16 8.42
CA GLU A 160 -10.27 13.57 8.09
C GLU A 160 -9.62 14.27 9.29
N VAL A 161 -8.40 13.82 9.66
CA VAL A 161 -7.60 14.42 10.74
C VAL A 161 -6.58 15.39 10.19
N CYS A 162 -5.82 14.95 9.17
CA CYS A 162 -4.79 15.77 8.56
C CYS A 162 -4.43 15.28 7.15
N ARG A 163 -3.72 16.16 6.44
CA ARG A 163 -3.02 15.86 5.18
C ARG A 163 -1.55 16.17 5.33
N TRP A 164 -0.75 15.41 4.63
CA TRP A 164 0.64 15.71 4.39
C TRP A 164 0.98 15.46 2.92
N TRP A 165 1.77 16.33 2.32
CA TRP A 165 2.20 16.24 0.93
C TRP A 165 3.65 16.68 0.78
N MET A 166 4.30 16.23 -0.27
CA MET A 166 5.64 16.70 -0.61
C MET A 166 5.54 18.13 -1.15
N PRO A 167 6.38 19.07 -0.68
CA PRO A 167 6.36 20.46 -1.15
C PRO A 167 6.39 20.52 -2.69
N GLY A 168 5.44 21.25 -3.28
CA GLY A 168 5.24 21.32 -4.72
C GLY A 168 4.00 20.58 -5.22
N GLN A 169 3.35 19.75 -4.42
CA GLN A 169 2.13 19.04 -4.83
C GLN A 169 0.85 19.91 -4.71
N TRP A 170 0.82 20.90 -3.82
CA TRP A 170 -0.38 21.73 -3.65
C TRP A 170 -0.48 22.82 -4.72
N THR A 171 -0.89 22.43 -5.91
CA THR A 171 -0.98 23.31 -7.08
C THR A 171 -2.06 24.39 -6.93
N ALA A 172 -3.19 24.09 -6.27
CA ALA A 172 -4.21 25.09 -5.96
C ALA A 172 -3.71 26.17 -4.98
N GLY A 173 -2.71 25.87 -4.16
CA GLY A 173 -2.01 26.83 -3.28
C GLY A 173 -0.88 27.57 -3.96
N GLY A 174 -0.64 27.36 -5.26
CA GLY A 174 0.42 28.01 -6.03
C GLY A 174 1.81 27.38 -5.85
N GLU A 175 1.89 26.19 -5.22
CA GLU A 175 3.16 25.47 -5.14
C GLU A 175 3.64 25.00 -6.52
N THR A 176 4.95 25.04 -6.72
CA THR A 176 5.60 24.51 -7.93
C THR A 176 6.48 23.33 -7.55
N PRO A 177 6.36 22.19 -8.26
CA PRO A 177 7.21 21.04 -8.03
C PRO A 177 8.70 21.35 -8.17
N THR A 178 9.51 20.89 -7.21
CA THR A 178 10.97 21.03 -7.22
C THR A 178 11.69 19.68 -7.36
N TRP A 179 10.97 18.57 -7.31
CA TRP A 179 11.51 17.23 -7.52
C TRP A 179 11.89 16.97 -8.97
N ARG A 180 12.74 15.97 -9.17
CA ARG A 180 13.25 15.59 -10.50
C ARG A 180 12.51 14.39 -11.10
N GLY A 181 11.78 13.65 -10.28
CA GLY A 181 10.99 12.50 -10.71
C GLY A 181 9.82 12.87 -11.63
N THR A 182 9.43 11.97 -12.50
CA THR A 182 8.38 12.21 -13.52
C THR A 182 6.97 12.03 -12.97
N ASP A 183 6.78 11.22 -11.91
CA ASP A 183 5.48 10.91 -11.30
C ASP A 183 5.64 10.86 -9.78
N THR A 184 5.90 12.03 -9.18
CA THR A 184 6.10 12.15 -7.74
C THR A 184 4.75 12.21 -7.03
N ARG A 185 4.43 11.15 -6.29
CA ARG A 185 3.16 10.99 -5.57
C ARG A 185 3.34 10.07 -4.37
N CYS A 186 2.53 10.28 -3.34
CA CYS A 186 2.45 9.38 -2.22
C CYS A 186 2.03 7.98 -2.69
N HIS A 187 2.78 6.96 -2.29
CA HIS A 187 2.43 5.59 -2.59
C HIS A 187 1.91 4.84 -1.35
N HIS A 188 2.71 4.76 -0.27
CA HIS A 188 2.34 3.98 0.89
C HIS A 188 2.74 4.66 2.20
N PRO A 189 1.79 5.27 2.94
CA PRO A 189 2.03 5.78 4.28
C PRO A 189 1.95 4.64 5.30
N ILE A 190 3.01 4.46 6.09
CA ILE A 190 3.12 3.44 7.14
C ILE A 190 3.40 4.13 8.47
N ARG A 191 2.53 3.92 9.45
CA ARG A 191 2.74 4.41 10.81
C ARG A 191 3.57 3.43 11.63
N ARG A 192 4.48 4.02 12.43
CA ARG A 192 5.05 3.38 13.61
C ARG A 192 5.17 4.42 14.73
N ASP A 193 4.57 4.15 15.86
CA ASP A 193 4.53 5.08 17.00
C ASP A 193 4.02 6.47 16.59
N ASN A 194 4.82 7.52 16.81
CA ASN A 194 4.54 8.90 16.44
C ASN A 194 5.19 9.31 15.11
N ARG A 195 5.49 8.36 14.25
CA ARG A 195 6.08 8.59 12.92
C ARG A 195 5.23 8.03 11.82
N LEU A 196 5.24 8.71 10.71
CA LEU A 196 4.72 8.23 9.45
C LEU A 196 5.87 8.13 8.46
N TYR A 197 6.10 6.92 7.96
CA TYR A 197 7.10 6.62 6.94
C TYR A 197 6.37 6.50 5.61
N ILE A 198 6.67 7.41 4.69
CA ILE A 198 5.89 7.56 3.47
C ILE A 198 6.78 7.31 2.26
N SER A 199 6.50 6.27 1.48
CA SER A 199 7.11 6.12 0.17
C SER A 199 6.46 7.04 -0.85
N TYR A 200 7.31 7.68 -1.65
CA TYR A 200 6.91 8.56 -2.75
C TYR A 200 7.44 8.00 -4.06
N TRP A 201 6.55 7.77 -4.99
CA TRP A 201 6.77 7.02 -6.23
C TRP A 201 8.11 7.38 -6.91
N HIS A 202 8.28 8.53 -7.51
CA HIS A 202 9.58 9.02 -7.99
C HIS A 202 10.11 10.16 -7.12
N GLY A 203 10.05 10.00 -5.81
CA GLY A 203 10.49 11.00 -4.82
C GLY A 203 11.08 10.37 -3.57
N GLY A 204 11.47 9.06 -3.65
CA GLY A 204 12.10 8.37 -2.53
C GLY A 204 11.15 8.20 -1.34
N PHE A 205 11.51 8.71 -0.15
CA PHE A 205 10.66 8.61 1.03
C PHE A 205 10.74 9.86 1.92
N ALA A 206 9.76 9.98 2.82
CA ALA A 206 9.76 10.97 3.88
C ALA A 206 9.51 10.33 5.25
N ILE A 207 10.11 10.90 6.30
CA ILE A 207 9.83 10.63 7.71
C ILE A 207 9.09 11.85 8.26
N VAL A 208 7.89 11.63 8.79
CA VAL A 208 7.01 12.69 9.25
C VAL A 208 6.63 12.46 10.71
N ASP A 209 6.83 13.46 11.54
CA ASP A 209 6.36 13.48 12.93
C ASP A 209 4.85 13.71 12.96
N ILE A 210 4.14 12.79 13.59
CA ILE A 210 2.68 12.83 13.83
C ILE A 210 2.36 12.77 15.33
N SER A 211 3.27 13.24 16.20
CA SER A 211 3.03 13.35 17.66
C SER A 211 1.81 14.23 17.93
N ASP A 212 1.67 15.34 17.20
CA ASP A 212 0.41 16.05 17.01
C ASP A 212 -0.15 15.67 15.65
N MET A 213 -1.10 14.72 15.62
CA MET A 213 -1.63 14.18 14.39
C MET A 213 -2.35 15.23 13.53
N SER A 214 -2.83 16.33 14.13
CA SER A 214 -3.45 17.44 13.41
C SER A 214 -2.44 18.36 12.70
N LYS A 215 -1.13 18.23 13.04
CA LYS A 215 -0.05 19.11 12.56
C LYS A 215 1.20 18.30 12.18
N PRO A 216 1.10 17.44 11.16
CA PRO A 216 2.24 16.62 10.74
C PRO A 216 3.41 17.50 10.33
N LYS A 217 4.64 17.11 10.76
CA LYS A 217 5.87 17.84 10.47
C LYS A 217 6.89 16.94 9.81
N THR A 218 7.45 17.37 8.70
CA THR A 218 8.55 16.66 8.05
C THR A 218 9.78 16.68 8.96
N ILE A 219 10.33 15.51 9.27
CA ILE A 219 11.63 15.36 9.93
C ILE A 219 12.71 15.34 8.87
N SER A 220 12.56 14.46 7.87
CA SER A 220 13.50 14.34 6.76
C SER A 220 12.82 13.75 5.53
N SER A 221 13.47 13.89 4.38
CA SER A 221 13.15 13.19 3.14
C SER A 221 14.43 12.84 2.42
N LEU A 222 14.40 11.74 1.67
CA LEU A 222 15.52 11.30 0.85
C LEU A 222 14.99 10.85 -0.51
N ASP A 223 15.45 11.52 -1.57
CA ASP A 223 15.12 11.23 -2.96
C ASP A 223 16.36 10.74 -3.70
N TRP A 224 16.25 9.58 -4.31
CA TRP A 224 17.30 9.00 -5.17
C TRP A 224 16.92 8.95 -6.64
N SER A 225 15.81 9.54 -7.01
CA SER A 225 15.36 9.69 -8.41
C SER A 225 15.82 11.01 -9.00
N PRO A 226 16.20 11.03 -10.29
CA PRO A 226 17.12 10.11 -10.91
C PRO A 226 18.48 10.20 -10.22
N PRO A 227 19.38 9.26 -10.16
CA PRO A 227 19.68 8.28 -11.20
C PRO A 227 19.05 6.90 -11.04
N TYR A 228 18.35 6.64 -9.92
CA TYR A 228 17.66 5.37 -9.73
C TYR A 228 16.22 5.51 -10.25
N PRO A 229 15.90 4.92 -11.43
CA PRO A 229 14.65 5.22 -12.12
C PRO A 229 13.45 4.43 -11.62
N CYS A 230 13.67 3.34 -10.86
CA CYS A 230 12.58 2.56 -10.32
C CYS A 230 11.88 3.33 -9.18
N PRO A 231 10.55 3.36 -9.19
CA PRO A 231 9.81 4.11 -8.18
C PRO A 231 9.88 3.45 -6.81
N THR A 232 9.97 4.26 -5.77
CA THR A 232 9.94 3.82 -4.38
C THR A 232 8.53 3.37 -3.98
N HIS A 233 8.42 2.08 -3.63
CA HIS A 233 7.14 1.42 -3.41
C HIS A 233 6.72 1.36 -1.93
N THR A 234 7.59 0.87 -1.05
CA THR A 234 7.26 0.66 0.36
C THR A 234 8.42 1.08 1.25
N THR A 235 8.12 1.76 2.34
CA THR A 235 9.10 2.26 3.32
C THR A 235 8.75 1.66 4.67
N LEU A 236 9.42 0.56 5.05
CA LEU A 236 9.08 -0.25 6.20
C LEU A 236 10.07 -0.03 7.36
N PRO A 237 9.66 0.60 8.48
CA PRO A 237 10.49 0.68 9.66
C PRO A 237 10.62 -0.69 10.34
N MET A 238 11.85 -1.08 10.69
CA MET A 238 12.10 -2.32 11.43
C MET A 238 11.57 -2.21 12.86
N LEU A 239 10.92 -3.26 13.35
CA LEU A 239 10.29 -3.27 14.67
C LEU A 239 11.30 -3.18 15.82
N ASN A 240 12.47 -3.77 15.64
CA ASN A 240 13.52 -3.84 16.64
C ASN A 240 14.82 -3.23 16.12
N LYS A 241 15.60 -2.67 17.03
CA LYS A 241 16.97 -2.29 16.71
C LYS A 241 17.81 -3.51 16.33
N ILE A 242 18.68 -3.32 15.37
CA ILE A 242 19.70 -4.31 14.99
C ILE A 242 21.05 -3.59 15.14
N MET A 243 21.97 -4.18 15.93
CA MET A 243 23.26 -3.57 16.27
C MET A 243 23.11 -2.16 16.86
N GLU A 244 22.15 -1.99 17.79
CA GLU A 244 21.83 -0.73 18.48
C GLU A 244 21.38 0.41 17.56
N ARG A 245 21.00 0.09 16.30
CA ARG A 245 20.58 1.06 15.29
C ARG A 245 19.12 0.84 14.89
N ASP A 246 18.46 1.92 14.50
CA ASP A 246 17.14 1.91 13.88
C ASP A 246 17.27 1.84 12.36
N TRP A 247 16.46 0.98 11.75
CA TRP A 247 16.57 0.66 10.33
C TRP A 247 15.26 0.85 9.59
N LEU A 248 15.39 1.29 8.37
CA LEU A 248 14.31 1.37 7.40
C LEU A 248 14.64 0.45 6.22
N ILE A 249 13.71 -0.42 5.86
CA ILE A 249 13.78 -1.19 4.64
C ILE A 249 12.88 -0.50 3.62
N VAL A 250 13.51 -0.06 2.52
CA VAL A 250 12.77 0.58 1.43
C VAL A 250 12.86 -0.29 0.21
N THR A 251 11.74 -0.52 -0.46
CA THR A 251 11.70 -1.31 -1.67
C THR A 251 11.25 -0.48 -2.85
N ASP A 252 11.88 -0.66 -3.98
CA ASP A 252 11.45 -0.11 -5.24
C ASP A 252 10.52 -1.10 -5.95
N GLU A 253 9.79 -0.61 -6.94
CA GLU A 253 8.94 -1.40 -7.83
C GLU A 253 9.46 -1.28 -9.27
N GLU A 254 9.62 -2.43 -9.92
CA GLU A 254 9.99 -2.46 -11.33
C GLU A 254 8.72 -2.36 -12.18
N VAL A 255 8.54 -1.20 -12.81
CA VAL A 255 7.37 -0.92 -13.65
C VAL A 255 7.80 -0.46 -15.04
N GLY A 256 7.10 -0.98 -16.04
CA GLY A 256 7.30 -0.64 -17.45
C GLY A 256 8.31 -1.54 -18.18
N GLU A 257 7.96 -1.89 -19.40
CA GLU A 257 8.76 -2.86 -20.20
C GLU A 257 10.17 -2.37 -20.51
N LYS A 258 10.37 -1.05 -20.70
CA LYS A 258 11.69 -0.48 -21.02
C LYS A 258 12.65 -0.42 -19.85
N LEU A 259 12.14 -0.28 -18.61
CA LEU A 259 12.98 -0.27 -17.42
C LEU A 259 13.47 -1.69 -17.10
N ASN A 260 12.63 -2.69 -17.34
CA ASN A 260 12.95 -4.11 -17.10
C ASN A 260 14.15 -4.64 -17.90
N GLU A 261 14.57 -3.96 -18.96
CA GLU A 261 15.70 -4.38 -19.79
C GLU A 261 17.03 -3.84 -19.26
N THR A 262 17.03 -2.75 -18.50
CA THR A 262 18.23 -2.01 -18.15
C THR A 262 18.42 -1.71 -16.66
N HIS A 263 17.35 -1.78 -15.86
CA HIS A 263 17.39 -1.38 -14.46
C HIS A 263 16.58 -2.33 -13.60
N ASN A 264 17.13 -2.69 -12.45
CA ASN A 264 16.47 -3.51 -11.46
C ASN A 264 15.94 -2.65 -10.30
N ALA A 265 14.82 -3.06 -9.74
CA ALA A 265 14.36 -2.54 -8.48
C ALA A 265 15.25 -3.02 -7.33
N PHE A 266 15.51 -2.13 -6.37
CA PHE A 266 16.33 -2.42 -5.21
C PHE A 266 15.49 -2.59 -3.95
N LEU A 267 16.00 -3.41 -3.02
CA LEU A 267 15.73 -3.26 -1.62
C LEU A 267 16.87 -2.44 -1.02
N TRP A 268 16.53 -1.34 -0.37
CA TRP A 268 17.47 -0.42 0.29
C TRP A 268 17.45 -0.66 1.79
N VAL A 269 18.62 -0.70 2.41
CA VAL A 269 18.78 -0.68 3.86
C VAL A 269 19.24 0.72 4.25
N VAL A 270 18.44 1.41 5.03
CA VAL A 270 18.69 2.80 5.43
C VAL A 270 18.79 2.87 6.95
N ASP A 271 19.90 3.44 7.44
CA ASP A 271 20.09 3.76 8.85
C ASP A 271 19.32 5.04 9.18
N ILE A 272 18.37 4.94 10.11
CA ILE A 272 17.54 6.05 10.61
C ILE A 272 17.74 6.30 12.09
N THR A 273 18.87 5.87 12.66
CA THR A 273 19.22 6.14 14.07
C THR A 273 19.22 7.65 14.38
N LYS A 274 19.53 8.45 13.36
CA LYS A 274 19.27 9.90 13.32
C LYS A 274 18.23 10.16 12.24
N GLU A 275 16.98 10.31 12.65
CA GLU A 275 15.85 10.45 11.71
C GLU A 275 16.00 11.66 10.78
N GLU A 276 16.73 12.72 11.23
CA GLU A 276 16.98 13.94 10.44
C GLU A 276 18.00 13.71 9.31
N LEU A 277 18.80 12.64 9.39
CA LEU A 277 19.88 12.32 8.47
C LEU A 277 19.84 10.84 8.08
N PRO A 278 18.81 10.38 7.36
CA PRO A 278 18.72 9.00 6.92
C PRO A 278 19.87 8.65 5.96
N LEU A 279 20.55 7.54 6.22
CA LEU A 279 21.73 7.12 5.48
C LEU A 279 21.50 5.77 4.80
N PRO A 280 21.40 5.69 3.47
CA PRO A 280 21.44 4.43 2.75
C PRO A 280 22.79 3.76 2.92
N VAL A 281 22.82 2.52 3.42
CA VAL A 281 24.07 1.81 3.73
C VAL A 281 24.27 0.56 2.90
N ALA A 282 23.19 0.00 2.33
CA ALA A 282 23.27 -1.17 1.47
C ALA A 282 22.06 -1.24 0.53
N THR A 283 22.26 -1.98 -0.56
CA THR A 283 21.19 -2.40 -1.46
C THR A 283 21.22 -3.91 -1.62
N PHE A 284 20.07 -4.49 -1.91
CA PHE A 284 19.94 -5.88 -2.26
C PHE A 284 19.09 -6.02 -3.52
N ILE A 285 19.50 -6.88 -4.41
CA ILE A 285 18.77 -7.28 -5.61
C ILE A 285 18.49 -8.77 -5.48
N VAL A 286 17.24 -9.17 -5.70
CA VAL A 286 16.91 -10.60 -5.76
C VAL A 286 17.59 -11.18 -6.99
N PRO A 287 18.51 -12.17 -6.83
CA PRO A 287 19.12 -12.83 -7.98
C PRO A 287 18.03 -13.54 -8.78
N PHE A 288 17.83 -13.14 -10.01
CA PHE A 288 16.81 -13.72 -10.88
C PHE A 288 17.29 -13.76 -12.32
N GLU A 289 17.20 -14.95 -12.94
CA GLU A 289 17.36 -15.11 -14.38
C GLU A 289 16.00 -14.84 -15.05
N GLY A 290 15.72 -13.60 -15.38
CA GLY A 290 14.46 -13.18 -16.00
C GLY A 290 14.01 -11.80 -15.56
N LYS A 291 12.80 -11.41 -15.96
CA LYS A 291 12.19 -10.13 -15.55
C LYS A 291 11.80 -10.20 -14.09
N SER A 292 12.41 -9.39 -13.25
CA SER A 292 11.96 -9.16 -11.86
C SER A 292 10.68 -8.34 -11.89
N THR A 293 9.72 -8.68 -11.05
CA THR A 293 8.42 -8.03 -11.14
C THR A 293 8.08 -7.14 -9.96
N HIS A 294 8.38 -7.50 -8.75
CA HIS A 294 8.05 -6.67 -7.57
C HIS A 294 8.88 -7.11 -6.36
N LEU A 295 9.53 -6.16 -5.73
CA LEU A 295 10.00 -6.29 -4.36
C LEU A 295 8.96 -5.67 -3.42
N ASN A 296 8.04 -6.48 -2.92
CA ASN A 296 7.00 -6.08 -1.96
C ASN A 296 7.31 -6.61 -0.56
#